data_924eadc4e73068fef470dfc0e199a264
#
_entry.id   924eadc4e73068fef470dfc0e199a264
#
_cell.length_a   1.000
_cell.length_b   1.000
_cell.length_c   1.000
_cell.angle_alpha   90.00
_cell.angle_beta   90.00
_cell.angle_gamma   90.00
#
_symmetry.space_group_name_H-M   'P 1'
#
loop_
_entity.id
_entity.type
_entity.pdbx_description
1 polymer ?
#
loop_
_entity_poly.entity_id
_entity_poly.type
_entity_poly.pdbx_seq_one_letter_code
_entity_poly.pdbx_strand_id
1 'polypeptide(L)'
;MRRTILMWVVTAFGVLALGGVVVVASQQGWFGSKAQRWLTQADTAMKQHRWPEAQAHLDQLLSTMPDSPLIPSALLKLGEVQEAQQHLVEARAAYQQLLDQFRDSPLTSETQTHLGQVNVALLFSSTQTEMDAVYQVQPGDSLGKIAAINGTTVEFLQKANRMSRDVIRPGQKLKVPKGRFSVVVDKSQNQLLLTQGNQFVKTYHVATGANNSTPVGTFHITTRVPNPPWYSPQGVIPYGDPRNILGTRWMGFDKAGYGIHGSSDPSTIGQQVTAGCVRMNNSDVEELFDIVPMGAEVTVVD
;
A
#
# COMPACT_ATOMS: atom_id res chain seq x y z
N MET A 1 -62.23 -36.42 27.99
CA MET A 1 -62.19 -35.11 27.32
C MET A 1 -60.92 -34.30 27.58
N ARG A 2 -59.72 -34.91 27.68
CA ARG A 2 -58.46 -34.16 27.93
C ARG A 2 -57.30 -34.46 26.93
N ARG A 3 -57.55 -35.16 25.84
CA ARG A 3 -56.54 -35.53 24.84
C ARG A 3 -56.64 -34.76 23.49
N THR A 4 -57.74 -34.08 23.24
CA THR A 4 -57.97 -33.37 21.95
C THR A 4 -57.50 -31.91 21.92
N ILE A 5 -57.31 -31.28 23.10
CA ILE A 5 -56.86 -29.86 23.17
C ILE A 5 -55.33 -29.73 22.97
N LEU A 6 -54.55 -30.79 23.31
CA LEU A 6 -53.09 -30.73 23.18
C LEU A 6 -52.58 -30.88 21.76
N MET A 7 -53.32 -31.48 20.86
CA MET A 7 -52.94 -31.68 19.45
C MET A 7 -53.07 -30.42 18.58
N TRP A 8 -54.00 -29.52 18.93
CA TRP A 8 -54.18 -28.28 18.16
C TRP A 8 -53.17 -27.17 18.48
N VAL A 9 -52.60 -27.17 19.70
CA VAL A 9 -51.59 -26.20 20.12
C VAL A 9 -50.23 -26.51 19.45
N VAL A 10 -49.91 -27.80 19.28
CA VAL A 10 -48.64 -28.21 18.66
C VAL A 10 -48.62 -27.91 17.13
N THR A 11 -49.78 -28.07 16.46
CA THR A 11 -49.84 -27.76 15.02
C THR A 11 -49.84 -26.24 14.72
N ALA A 12 -50.40 -25.40 15.59
CA ALA A 12 -50.34 -23.97 15.44
C ALA A 12 -48.91 -23.41 15.63
N PHE A 13 -48.14 -23.93 16.59
CA PHE A 13 -46.75 -23.52 16.81
C PHE A 13 -45.83 -24.00 15.68
N GLY A 14 -46.06 -25.17 15.12
CA GLY A 14 -45.28 -25.71 14.01
C GLY A 14 -45.43 -24.91 12.71
N VAL A 15 -46.63 -24.42 12.41
CA VAL A 15 -46.89 -23.61 11.20
C VAL A 15 -46.29 -22.20 11.31
N LEU A 16 -46.31 -21.60 12.51
CA LEU A 16 -45.65 -20.28 12.70
C LEU A 16 -44.14 -20.37 12.63
N ALA A 17 -43.50 -21.44 13.12
CA ALA A 17 -42.06 -21.62 13.02
C ALA A 17 -41.60 -21.87 11.56
N LEU A 18 -42.35 -22.68 10.81
CA LEU A 18 -42.05 -22.92 9.39
C LEU A 18 -42.28 -21.66 8.52
N GLY A 19 -43.31 -20.89 8.79
CA GLY A 19 -43.58 -19.62 8.08
C GLY A 19 -42.48 -18.59 8.34
N GLY A 20 -41.99 -18.47 9.57
CA GLY A 20 -40.90 -17.57 9.94
C GLY A 20 -39.58 -17.93 9.26
N VAL A 21 -39.22 -19.21 9.24
CA VAL A 21 -37.98 -19.69 8.58
C VAL A 21 -38.03 -19.50 7.06
N VAL A 22 -39.20 -19.76 6.43
CA VAL A 22 -39.34 -19.58 4.97
C VAL A 22 -39.28 -18.10 4.60
N VAL A 23 -39.87 -17.18 5.39
CA VAL A 23 -39.83 -15.74 5.13
C VAL A 23 -38.41 -15.21 5.30
N VAL A 24 -37.67 -15.62 6.34
CA VAL A 24 -36.28 -15.21 6.55
C VAL A 24 -35.38 -15.75 5.43
N ALA A 25 -35.52 -17.02 5.06
CA ALA A 25 -34.75 -17.63 3.99
C ALA A 25 -35.06 -16.99 2.60
N SER A 26 -36.33 -16.65 2.34
CA SER A 26 -36.71 -15.97 1.10
C SER A 26 -36.19 -14.51 1.03
N GLN A 27 -36.19 -13.80 2.15
CA GLN A 27 -35.61 -12.45 2.23
C GLN A 27 -34.08 -12.49 2.03
N GLN A 28 -33.36 -13.39 2.69
CA GLN A 28 -31.93 -13.53 2.50
C GLN A 28 -31.56 -13.89 1.06
N GLY A 29 -32.29 -14.78 0.41
CA GLY A 29 -32.09 -15.12 -1.00
C GLY A 29 -32.39 -13.94 -1.96
N TRP A 30 -33.40 -13.13 -1.65
CA TRP A 30 -33.74 -11.96 -2.45
C TRP A 30 -32.72 -10.82 -2.29
N PHE A 31 -32.25 -10.55 -1.08
CA PHE A 31 -31.20 -9.57 -0.82
C PHE A 31 -29.87 -9.99 -1.43
N GLY A 32 -29.47 -11.27 -1.27
CA GLY A 32 -28.27 -11.80 -1.90
C GLY A 32 -28.29 -11.67 -3.43
N SER A 33 -29.43 -11.95 -4.09
CA SER A 33 -29.56 -11.81 -5.54
C SER A 33 -29.51 -10.35 -6.00
N LYS A 34 -30.01 -9.40 -5.19
CA LYS A 34 -29.97 -7.96 -5.51
C LYS A 34 -28.57 -7.37 -5.35
N ALA A 35 -27.87 -7.69 -4.26
CA ALA A 35 -26.48 -7.29 -4.04
C ALA A 35 -25.56 -7.82 -5.16
N GLN A 36 -25.71 -9.11 -5.50
CA GLN A 36 -24.96 -9.73 -6.60
C GLN A 36 -25.25 -9.06 -7.96
N ARG A 37 -26.49 -8.63 -8.20
CA ARG A 37 -26.83 -7.90 -9.43
C ARG A 37 -26.11 -6.58 -9.52
N TRP A 38 -26.11 -5.78 -8.46
CA TRP A 38 -25.39 -4.49 -8.46
C TRP A 38 -23.88 -4.68 -8.64
N LEU A 39 -23.29 -5.67 -7.98
CA LEU A 39 -21.87 -5.97 -8.17
C LEU A 39 -21.54 -6.37 -9.62
N THR A 40 -22.40 -7.21 -10.24
CA THR A 40 -22.25 -7.61 -11.64
C THR A 40 -22.45 -6.44 -12.61
N GLN A 41 -23.39 -5.53 -12.31
CA GLN A 41 -23.58 -4.31 -13.09
C GLN A 41 -22.37 -3.37 -13.00
N ALA A 42 -21.81 -3.21 -11.80
CA ALA A 42 -20.58 -2.47 -11.60
C ALA A 42 -19.42 -3.09 -12.40
N ASP A 43 -19.21 -4.40 -12.33
CA ASP A 43 -18.18 -5.11 -13.11
C ASP A 43 -18.35 -4.90 -14.62
N THR A 44 -19.60 -4.92 -15.09
CA THR A 44 -19.89 -4.69 -16.50
C THR A 44 -19.56 -3.27 -16.92
N ALA A 45 -19.92 -2.29 -16.10
CA ALA A 45 -19.60 -0.88 -16.33
C ALA A 45 -18.08 -0.63 -16.27
N MET A 46 -17.36 -1.24 -15.32
CA MET A 46 -15.88 -1.15 -15.21
C MET A 46 -15.19 -1.68 -16.48
N LYS A 47 -15.60 -2.86 -16.97
CA LYS A 47 -15.07 -3.43 -18.22
C LYS A 47 -15.30 -2.55 -19.44
N GLN A 48 -16.31 -1.71 -19.40
CA GLN A 48 -16.67 -0.76 -20.45
C GLN A 48 -16.14 0.65 -20.20
N HIS A 49 -15.30 0.83 -19.14
CA HIS A 49 -14.76 2.12 -18.70
C HIS A 49 -15.82 3.17 -18.38
N ARG A 50 -17.04 2.73 -18.02
CA ARG A 50 -18.13 3.60 -17.58
C ARG A 50 -18.08 3.82 -16.07
N TRP A 51 -17.00 4.51 -15.63
CA TRP A 51 -16.65 4.67 -14.22
C TRP A 51 -17.76 5.27 -13.35
N PRO A 52 -18.45 6.36 -13.75
CA PRO A 52 -19.55 6.93 -12.94
C PRO A 52 -20.72 5.96 -12.74
N GLU A 53 -21.03 5.12 -13.74
CA GLU A 53 -22.08 4.11 -13.62
C GLU A 53 -21.65 2.96 -12.70
N ALA A 54 -20.40 2.50 -12.82
CA ALA A 54 -19.84 1.51 -11.92
C ALA A 54 -19.89 2.00 -10.46
N GLN A 55 -19.47 3.24 -10.22
CA GLN A 55 -19.52 3.86 -8.90
C GLN A 55 -20.96 3.90 -8.36
N ALA A 56 -21.94 4.33 -9.16
CA ALA A 56 -23.34 4.41 -8.71
C ALA A 56 -23.89 3.05 -8.24
N HIS A 57 -23.56 1.95 -8.94
CA HIS A 57 -23.96 0.61 -8.52
C HIS A 57 -23.27 0.15 -7.23
N LEU A 58 -21.99 0.48 -7.06
CA LEU A 58 -21.23 0.16 -5.83
C LEU A 58 -21.75 0.98 -4.64
N ASP A 59 -21.96 2.28 -4.80
CA ASP A 59 -22.53 3.15 -3.76
C ASP A 59 -23.91 2.69 -3.34
N GLN A 60 -24.73 2.22 -4.29
CA GLN A 60 -26.05 1.68 -4.02
C GLN A 60 -25.98 0.38 -3.21
N LEU A 61 -25.00 -0.50 -3.50
CA LEU A 61 -24.77 -1.72 -2.72
C LEU A 61 -24.32 -1.38 -1.30
N LEU A 62 -23.30 -0.53 -1.16
CA LEU A 62 -22.72 -0.14 0.12
C LEU A 62 -23.73 0.55 1.04
N SER A 63 -24.57 1.44 0.48
CA SER A 63 -25.54 2.20 1.28
C SER A 63 -26.81 1.40 1.63
N THR A 64 -27.24 0.50 0.74
CA THR A 64 -28.54 -0.20 0.91
C THR A 64 -28.38 -1.53 1.66
N MET A 65 -27.21 -2.17 1.56
CA MET A 65 -26.95 -3.51 2.09
C MET A 65 -25.60 -3.59 2.83
N PRO A 66 -25.38 -2.79 3.89
CA PRO A 66 -24.11 -2.70 4.59
C PRO A 66 -23.65 -4.03 5.25
N ASP A 67 -24.60 -4.94 5.52
CA ASP A 67 -24.33 -6.25 6.12
C ASP A 67 -24.15 -7.37 5.07
N SER A 68 -24.10 -7.03 3.78
CA SER A 68 -23.91 -8.01 2.71
C SER A 68 -22.50 -8.61 2.77
N PRO A 69 -22.33 -9.92 2.58
CA PRO A 69 -21.00 -10.56 2.47
C PRO A 69 -20.21 -10.06 1.23
N LEU A 70 -20.83 -9.30 0.33
CA LEU A 70 -20.20 -8.71 -0.85
C LEU A 70 -19.59 -7.33 -0.60
N ILE A 71 -19.73 -6.76 0.61
CA ILE A 71 -19.19 -5.44 0.95
C ILE A 71 -17.66 -5.36 0.74
N PRO A 72 -16.83 -6.35 1.14
CA PRO A 72 -15.40 -6.29 0.84
C PRO A 72 -15.12 -6.18 -0.65
N SER A 73 -15.80 -6.97 -1.47
CA SER A 73 -15.65 -6.90 -2.94
C SER A 73 -16.12 -5.56 -3.51
N ALA A 74 -17.19 -4.99 -2.96
CA ALA A 74 -17.69 -3.68 -3.39
C ALA A 74 -16.72 -2.56 -3.04
N LEU A 75 -16.11 -2.59 -1.85
CA LEU A 75 -15.10 -1.62 -1.42
C LEU A 75 -13.82 -1.69 -2.26
N LEU A 76 -13.31 -2.90 -2.54
CA LEU A 76 -12.16 -3.06 -3.43
C LEU A 76 -12.43 -2.44 -4.80
N LYS A 77 -13.57 -2.81 -5.42
CA LYS A 77 -13.97 -2.28 -6.74
C LYS A 77 -14.24 -0.78 -6.73
N LEU A 78 -14.78 -0.24 -5.64
CA LEU A 78 -14.95 1.20 -5.49
C LEU A 78 -13.58 1.91 -5.50
N GLY A 79 -12.60 1.36 -4.76
CA GLY A 79 -11.24 1.87 -4.80
C GLY A 79 -10.65 1.85 -6.23
N GLU A 80 -10.77 0.73 -6.95
CA GLU A 80 -10.32 0.61 -8.34
C GLU A 80 -11.00 1.63 -9.29
N VAL A 81 -12.30 1.84 -9.12
CA VAL A 81 -13.06 2.84 -9.89
C VAL A 81 -12.56 4.25 -9.59
N GLN A 82 -12.29 4.56 -8.33
CA GLN A 82 -11.76 5.87 -7.93
C GLN A 82 -10.32 6.08 -8.43
N GLU A 83 -9.47 5.03 -8.40
CA GLU A 83 -8.14 5.08 -9.01
C GLU A 83 -8.21 5.40 -10.51
N ALA A 84 -9.09 4.71 -11.24
CA ALA A 84 -9.26 4.92 -12.68
C ALA A 84 -9.70 6.35 -13.02
N GLN A 85 -10.43 7.00 -12.11
CA GLN A 85 -10.86 8.38 -12.21
C GLN A 85 -9.84 9.39 -11.66
N GLN A 86 -8.68 8.92 -11.15
CA GLN A 86 -7.65 9.73 -10.49
C GLN A 86 -8.15 10.41 -9.18
N HIS A 87 -9.21 9.90 -8.59
CA HIS A 87 -9.74 10.33 -7.30
C HIS A 87 -9.00 9.58 -6.17
N LEU A 88 -7.69 9.84 -6.03
CA LEU A 88 -6.81 9.03 -5.19
C LEU A 88 -7.15 9.10 -3.69
N VAL A 89 -7.72 10.19 -3.20
CA VAL A 89 -8.13 10.32 -1.79
C VAL A 89 -9.30 9.40 -1.49
N GLU A 90 -10.28 9.35 -2.39
CA GLU A 90 -11.45 8.51 -2.31
C GLU A 90 -11.09 7.03 -2.48
N ALA A 91 -10.18 6.71 -3.40
CA ALA A 91 -9.63 5.36 -3.58
C ALA A 91 -8.98 4.87 -2.28
N ARG A 92 -8.10 5.69 -1.68
CA ARG A 92 -7.47 5.38 -0.39
C ARG A 92 -8.49 5.12 0.70
N ALA A 93 -9.53 5.95 0.80
CA ALA A 93 -10.57 5.80 1.80
C ALA A 93 -11.33 4.47 1.67
N ALA A 94 -11.67 4.07 0.44
CA ALA A 94 -12.36 2.79 0.18
C ALA A 94 -11.48 1.58 0.55
N TYR A 95 -10.20 1.59 0.18
CA TYR A 95 -9.26 0.52 0.54
C TYR A 95 -9.01 0.46 2.05
N GLN A 96 -8.84 1.60 2.70
CA GLN A 96 -8.64 1.67 4.13
C GLN A 96 -9.86 1.14 4.90
N GLN A 97 -11.06 1.49 4.45
CA GLN A 97 -12.31 0.96 5.02
C GLN A 97 -12.37 -0.57 4.94
N LEU A 98 -11.97 -1.17 3.81
CA LEU A 98 -11.92 -2.62 3.68
C LEU A 98 -10.94 -3.23 4.70
N LEU A 99 -9.73 -2.70 4.78
CA LEU A 99 -8.69 -3.23 5.67
C LEU A 99 -9.04 -3.08 7.15
N ASP A 100 -9.73 -2.00 7.53
CA ASP A 100 -10.12 -1.73 8.91
C ASP A 100 -11.30 -2.60 9.37
N GLN A 101 -12.30 -2.77 8.49
CA GLN A 101 -13.54 -3.45 8.84
C GLN A 101 -13.54 -4.96 8.51
N PHE A 102 -12.72 -5.41 7.56
CA PHE A 102 -12.73 -6.78 7.04
C PHE A 102 -11.32 -7.40 7.00
N ARG A 103 -10.64 -7.38 8.14
CA ARG A 103 -9.23 -7.82 8.28
C ARG A 103 -8.97 -9.26 7.84
N ASP A 104 -9.97 -10.12 8.02
CA ASP A 104 -9.90 -11.55 7.67
C ASP A 104 -10.38 -11.84 6.24
N SER A 105 -10.65 -10.80 5.44
CA SER A 105 -11.05 -10.97 4.05
C SER A 105 -9.92 -11.54 3.21
N PRO A 106 -10.18 -12.49 2.29
CA PRO A 106 -9.18 -12.94 1.33
C PRO A 106 -8.70 -11.84 0.39
N LEU A 107 -9.40 -10.70 0.33
CA LEU A 107 -9.04 -9.53 -0.48
C LEU A 107 -8.01 -8.59 0.19
N THR A 108 -7.63 -8.85 1.44
CA THR A 108 -6.74 -7.97 2.22
C THR A 108 -5.40 -7.74 1.54
N SER A 109 -4.75 -8.78 1.02
CA SER A 109 -3.44 -8.66 0.37
C SER A 109 -3.50 -7.83 -0.92
N GLU A 110 -4.52 -8.07 -1.75
CA GLU A 110 -4.77 -7.30 -2.96
C GLU A 110 -5.07 -5.84 -2.64
N THR A 111 -5.94 -5.60 -1.65
CA THR A 111 -6.28 -4.26 -1.19
C THR A 111 -5.07 -3.51 -0.65
N GLN A 112 -4.18 -4.17 0.10
CA GLN A 112 -2.92 -3.55 0.57
C GLN A 112 -2.01 -3.14 -0.58
N THR A 113 -1.97 -3.94 -1.65
CA THR A 113 -1.20 -3.60 -2.85
C THR A 113 -1.71 -2.33 -3.50
N HIS A 114 -3.02 -2.23 -3.74
CA HIS A 114 -3.65 -1.02 -4.27
C HIS A 114 -3.47 0.18 -3.35
N LEU A 115 -3.73 0.01 -2.06
CA LEU A 115 -3.53 1.07 -1.07
C LEU A 115 -2.10 1.61 -1.09
N GLY A 116 -1.11 0.72 -1.20
CA GLY A 116 0.30 1.12 -1.28
C GLY A 116 0.60 1.94 -2.54
N GLN A 117 0.05 1.57 -3.68
CA GLN A 117 0.20 2.32 -4.92
C GLN A 117 -0.44 3.71 -4.82
N VAL A 118 -1.67 3.78 -4.30
CA VAL A 118 -2.39 5.04 -4.09
C VAL A 118 -1.67 5.94 -3.09
N ASN A 119 -1.15 5.40 -1.98
CA ASN A 119 -0.39 6.18 -1.00
C ASN A 119 0.85 6.82 -1.63
N VAL A 120 1.63 6.07 -2.42
CA VAL A 120 2.81 6.63 -3.11
C VAL A 120 2.40 7.65 -4.16
N ALA A 121 1.35 7.40 -4.92
CA ALA A 121 0.82 8.38 -5.87
C ALA A 121 0.38 9.68 -5.18
N LEU A 122 -0.26 9.59 -4.02
CA LEU A 122 -0.61 10.76 -3.19
C LEU A 122 0.64 11.46 -2.64
N LEU A 123 1.64 10.72 -2.15
CA LEU A 123 2.91 11.30 -1.68
C LEU A 123 3.57 12.15 -2.77
N PHE A 124 3.61 11.65 -4.00
CA PHE A 124 4.23 12.35 -5.14
C PHE A 124 3.28 13.30 -5.89
N SER A 125 2.07 13.50 -5.41
CA SER A 125 1.13 14.49 -5.93
C SER A 125 1.17 15.79 -5.13
N SER A 126 0.63 16.86 -5.71
CA SER A 126 0.41 18.13 -5.00
C SER A 126 -0.82 18.11 -4.08
N THR A 127 -1.61 17.04 -4.09
CA THR A 127 -2.76 16.85 -3.19
C THR A 127 -2.26 16.72 -1.77
N GLN A 128 -2.81 17.53 -0.87
CA GLN A 128 -2.50 17.46 0.56
C GLN A 128 -3.41 16.44 1.24
N THR A 129 -2.83 15.66 2.12
CA THR A 129 -3.51 14.68 2.97
C THR A 129 -3.15 14.93 4.43
N GLU A 130 -3.72 14.16 5.36
CA GLU A 130 -3.35 14.22 6.78
C GLU A 130 -1.90 13.77 7.06
N MET A 131 -1.26 13.09 6.08
CA MET A 131 0.15 12.69 6.14
C MET A 131 1.12 13.81 5.76
N ASP A 132 0.60 14.96 5.33
CA ASP A 132 1.39 16.06 4.81
C ASP A 132 1.33 17.28 5.70
N ALA A 133 2.36 18.12 5.60
CA ALA A 133 2.43 19.46 6.15
C ALA A 133 2.80 20.47 5.05
N VAL A 134 2.64 21.75 5.35
CA VAL A 134 3.06 22.83 4.46
C VAL A 134 4.26 23.54 5.07
N TYR A 135 5.35 23.60 4.34
CA TYR A 135 6.52 24.39 4.68
C TYR A 135 6.53 25.69 3.87
N GLN A 136 6.68 26.83 4.51
CA GLN A 136 6.86 28.12 3.84
C GLN A 136 8.35 28.44 3.76
N VAL A 137 8.88 28.53 2.53
CA VAL A 137 10.28 28.79 2.25
C VAL A 137 10.71 30.11 2.86
N GLN A 138 11.82 30.09 3.61
CA GLN A 138 12.43 31.25 4.26
C GLN A 138 13.62 31.79 3.44
N PRO A 139 14.00 33.06 3.61
CA PRO A 139 15.25 33.56 3.02
C PRO A 139 16.45 32.72 3.45
N GLY A 140 17.27 32.31 2.47
CA GLY A 140 18.46 31.46 2.70
C GLY A 140 18.19 29.97 2.77
N ASP A 141 16.95 29.51 2.49
CA ASP A 141 16.63 28.09 2.33
C ASP A 141 17.16 27.52 1.02
N SER A 142 17.38 26.21 1.04
CA SER A 142 17.56 25.37 -0.14
C SER A 142 16.71 24.12 -0.02
N LEU A 143 16.38 23.44 -1.13
CA LEU A 143 15.64 22.17 -1.06
C LEU A 143 16.35 21.14 -0.18
N GLY A 144 17.69 21.09 -0.22
CA GLY A 144 18.45 20.18 0.65
C GLY A 144 18.29 20.47 2.14
N LYS A 145 18.27 21.76 2.55
CA LYS A 145 18.00 22.13 3.96
C LYS A 145 16.55 21.78 4.35
N ILE A 146 15.59 22.11 3.49
CA ILE A 146 14.17 21.81 3.74
C ILE A 146 13.94 20.30 3.84
N ALA A 147 14.55 19.51 2.95
CA ALA A 147 14.50 18.06 2.97
C ALA A 147 15.04 17.50 4.30
N ALA A 148 16.24 17.95 4.72
CA ALA A 148 16.86 17.48 5.95
C ALA A 148 16.03 17.82 7.20
N ILE A 149 15.48 19.04 7.29
CA ILE A 149 14.64 19.46 8.44
C ILE A 149 13.35 18.62 8.52
N ASN A 150 12.75 18.31 7.36
CA ASN A 150 11.50 17.58 7.30
C ASN A 150 11.68 16.04 7.19
N GLY A 151 12.90 15.53 7.30
CA GLY A 151 13.17 14.09 7.28
C GLY A 151 12.76 13.42 5.97
N THR A 152 13.06 14.08 4.85
CA THR A 152 12.75 13.61 3.49
C THR A 152 13.93 13.85 2.53
N THR A 153 13.70 13.67 1.24
CA THR A 153 14.70 13.83 0.18
C THR A 153 14.39 15.04 -0.70
N VAL A 154 15.38 15.50 -1.45
CA VAL A 154 15.16 16.54 -2.46
C VAL A 154 14.25 15.99 -3.57
N GLU A 155 14.45 14.76 -3.97
CA GLU A 155 13.66 14.05 -4.97
C GLU A 155 12.18 14.00 -4.58
N PHE A 156 11.90 13.69 -3.30
CA PHE A 156 10.54 13.74 -2.76
C PHE A 156 9.93 15.14 -2.90
N LEU A 157 10.64 16.17 -2.44
CA LEU A 157 10.14 17.56 -2.49
C LEU A 157 9.85 17.99 -3.93
N GLN A 158 10.71 17.63 -4.87
CA GLN A 158 10.50 17.94 -6.28
C GLN A 158 9.23 17.27 -6.82
N LYS A 159 9.07 15.96 -6.60
CA LYS A 159 7.91 15.19 -7.08
C LYS A 159 6.62 15.67 -6.44
N ALA A 160 6.59 15.78 -5.10
CA ALA A 160 5.40 16.19 -4.34
C ALA A 160 4.93 17.62 -4.68
N ASN A 161 5.82 18.48 -5.17
CA ASN A 161 5.52 19.86 -5.51
C ASN A 161 5.57 20.15 -7.03
N ARG A 162 5.65 19.09 -7.87
CA ARG A 162 5.72 19.21 -9.34
C ARG A 162 6.84 20.14 -9.82
N MET A 163 7.99 20.08 -9.16
CA MET A 163 9.13 20.92 -9.47
C MET A 163 10.08 20.20 -10.44
N SER A 164 10.43 20.87 -11.53
CA SER A 164 11.40 20.35 -12.51
C SER A 164 12.85 20.81 -12.23
N ARG A 165 13.04 21.72 -11.28
CA ARG A 165 14.34 22.32 -10.90
C ARG A 165 14.38 22.60 -9.41
N ASP A 166 15.59 22.77 -8.86
CA ASP A 166 15.83 23.06 -7.45
C ASP A 166 15.58 24.51 -7.03
N VAL A 167 14.97 25.31 -7.90
CA VAL A 167 14.77 26.73 -7.67
C VAL A 167 13.53 26.97 -6.82
N ILE A 168 13.73 27.56 -5.65
CA ILE A 168 12.68 27.97 -4.72
C ILE A 168 12.78 29.48 -4.44
N ARG A 169 11.68 30.05 -3.94
CA ARG A 169 11.60 31.48 -3.61
C ARG A 169 11.10 31.68 -2.19
N PRO A 170 11.60 32.66 -1.44
CA PRO A 170 11.03 33.01 -0.14
C PRO A 170 9.52 33.24 -0.23
N GLY A 171 8.75 32.69 0.72
CA GLY A 171 7.30 32.73 0.73
C GLY A 171 6.60 31.62 -0.05
N GLN A 172 7.33 30.88 -0.91
CA GLN A 172 6.76 29.71 -1.61
C GLN A 172 6.31 28.67 -0.60
N LYS A 173 5.13 28.07 -0.81
CA LYS A 173 4.61 26.98 0.00
C LYS A 173 4.95 25.67 -0.66
N LEU A 174 5.56 24.75 0.11
CA LEU A 174 5.92 23.41 -0.32
C LEU A 174 5.17 22.39 0.53
N LYS A 175 4.63 21.38 -0.12
CA LYS A 175 4.16 20.15 0.53
C LYS A 175 5.39 19.40 1.03
N VAL A 176 5.37 19.03 2.31
CA VAL A 176 6.40 18.24 2.99
C VAL A 176 5.74 17.09 3.74
N PRO A 177 6.43 15.96 4.00
CA PRO A 177 5.84 14.88 4.79
C PRO A 177 5.66 15.31 6.25
N LYS A 178 4.57 14.83 6.88
CA LYS A 178 4.33 14.99 8.31
C LYS A 178 4.79 13.72 9.05
N GLY A 179 5.98 13.78 9.65
CA GLY A 179 6.59 12.64 10.30
C GLY A 179 7.71 12.03 9.44
N ARG A 180 8.49 11.14 10.06
CA ARG A 180 9.66 10.52 9.44
C ARG A 180 9.28 9.23 8.71
N PHE A 181 9.99 8.95 7.64
CA PHE A 181 9.93 7.66 6.97
C PHE A 181 10.81 6.65 7.70
N SER A 182 10.30 5.42 7.83
CA SER A 182 11.04 4.26 8.34
C SER A 182 10.70 3.00 7.55
N VAL A 183 11.57 2.01 7.66
CA VAL A 183 11.49 0.76 6.90
C VAL A 183 11.54 -0.41 7.86
N VAL A 184 10.67 -1.40 7.65
CA VAL A 184 10.76 -2.70 8.32
C VAL A 184 10.96 -3.77 7.25
N VAL A 185 11.97 -4.61 7.40
CA VAL A 185 12.22 -5.77 6.54
C VAL A 185 11.88 -7.03 7.30
N ASP A 186 10.87 -7.76 6.83
CA ASP A 186 10.51 -9.09 7.32
C ASP A 186 11.17 -10.14 6.41
N LYS A 187 12.16 -10.84 6.97
CA LYS A 187 12.89 -11.87 6.21
C LYS A 187 12.07 -13.12 5.99
N SER A 188 11.16 -13.46 6.93
CA SER A 188 10.33 -14.66 6.84
C SER A 188 9.36 -14.57 5.65
N GLN A 189 8.88 -13.37 5.35
CA GLN A 189 7.94 -13.10 4.26
C GLN A 189 8.62 -12.52 3.02
N ASN A 190 9.91 -12.20 3.07
CA ASN A 190 10.62 -11.45 2.02
C ASN A 190 9.88 -10.17 1.62
N GLN A 191 9.50 -9.38 2.61
CA GLN A 191 8.79 -8.14 2.44
C GLN A 191 9.52 -6.98 3.09
N LEU A 192 9.37 -5.81 2.49
CA LEU A 192 9.82 -4.53 3.01
C LEU A 192 8.61 -3.62 3.16
N LEU A 193 8.32 -3.21 4.38
CA LEU A 193 7.26 -2.27 4.72
C LEU A 193 7.85 -0.87 4.85
N LEU A 194 7.32 0.08 4.09
CA LEU A 194 7.58 1.51 4.24
C LEU A 194 6.47 2.14 5.07
N THR A 195 6.86 2.92 6.08
CA THR A 195 5.92 3.69 6.91
C THR A 195 6.30 5.17 6.96
N GLN A 196 5.32 6.03 7.25
CA GLN A 196 5.51 7.45 7.56
C GLN A 196 4.94 7.72 8.96
N GLY A 197 5.80 7.97 9.94
CA GLY A 197 5.39 7.87 11.34
C GLY A 197 4.88 6.46 11.63
N ASN A 198 3.64 6.36 12.13
CA ASN A 198 3.01 5.06 12.39
C ASN A 198 2.03 4.63 11.29
N GLN A 199 2.01 5.34 10.16
CA GLN A 199 1.06 5.05 9.08
C GLN A 199 1.69 4.20 8.00
N PHE A 200 0.92 3.25 7.49
CA PHE A 200 1.28 2.40 6.36
C PHE A 200 1.42 3.26 5.10
N VAL A 201 2.54 3.10 4.38
CA VAL A 201 2.73 3.67 3.05
C VAL A 201 2.62 2.58 2.00
N LYS A 202 3.56 1.63 1.97
CA LYS A 202 3.57 0.57 0.97
C LYS A 202 4.39 -0.64 1.44
N THR A 203 4.00 -1.82 0.98
CA THR A 203 4.79 -3.05 1.09
C THR A 203 5.42 -3.38 -0.26
N TYR A 204 6.70 -3.76 -0.26
CA TYR A 204 7.44 -4.22 -1.41
C TYR A 204 7.88 -5.66 -1.22
N HIS A 205 7.89 -6.44 -2.30
CA HIS A 205 8.54 -7.75 -2.29
C HIS A 205 10.05 -7.57 -2.47
N VAL A 206 10.84 -8.28 -1.68
CA VAL A 206 12.30 -8.19 -1.67
C VAL A 206 12.93 -9.57 -1.71
N ALA A 207 14.22 -9.65 -2.05
CA ALA A 207 15.02 -10.82 -1.74
C ALA A 207 15.93 -10.52 -0.55
N THR A 208 16.14 -11.52 0.30
CA THR A 208 16.97 -11.42 1.50
C THR A 208 18.13 -12.43 1.46
N GLY A 209 18.94 -12.46 2.51
CA GLY A 209 20.14 -13.29 2.56
C GLY A 209 19.87 -14.78 2.60
N ALA A 210 20.60 -15.55 1.78
CA ALA A 210 20.60 -17.00 1.83
C ALA A 210 20.95 -17.48 3.24
N ASN A 211 20.35 -18.60 3.67
CA ASN A 211 20.56 -19.16 5.01
C ASN A 211 20.31 -18.13 6.12
N ASN A 212 19.34 -17.26 5.94
CA ASN A 212 18.95 -16.23 6.88
C ASN A 212 20.06 -15.21 7.21
N SER A 213 21.00 -14.96 6.29
CA SER A 213 22.22 -14.16 6.52
C SER A 213 21.98 -12.65 6.58
N THR A 214 20.79 -12.13 6.21
CA THR A 214 20.45 -10.72 6.47
C THR A 214 20.40 -10.49 7.98
N PRO A 215 21.22 -9.56 8.53
CA PRO A 215 21.29 -9.37 9.96
C PRO A 215 20.01 -8.79 10.54
N VAL A 216 19.53 -9.37 11.63
CA VAL A 216 18.41 -8.84 12.43
C VAL A 216 18.89 -7.67 13.28
N GLY A 217 18.07 -6.65 13.45
CA GLY A 217 18.38 -5.49 14.27
C GLY A 217 17.85 -4.19 13.67
N THR A 218 18.20 -3.09 14.31
CA THR A 218 17.85 -1.74 13.84
C THR A 218 19.11 -1.07 13.30
N PHE A 219 19.01 -0.55 12.10
CA PHE A 219 20.07 0.11 11.33
C PHE A 219 19.59 1.48 10.86
N HIS A 220 20.52 2.30 10.36
CA HIS A 220 20.22 3.59 9.77
C HIS A 220 20.83 3.71 8.38
N ILE A 221 20.14 4.36 7.46
CA ILE A 221 20.68 4.67 6.13
C ILE A 221 21.80 5.69 6.26
N THR A 222 23.03 5.32 5.93
CA THR A 222 24.22 6.20 6.00
C THR A 222 24.72 6.65 4.63
N THR A 223 24.37 5.92 3.57
CA THR A 223 24.75 6.28 2.21
C THR A 223 23.58 6.06 1.26
N ARG A 224 23.47 6.95 0.26
CA ARG A 224 22.51 6.86 -0.85
C ARG A 224 23.27 7.14 -2.14
N VAL A 225 23.36 6.16 -3.03
CA VAL A 225 24.13 6.28 -4.29
C VAL A 225 23.25 5.85 -5.47
N PRO A 226 22.93 6.77 -6.38
CA PRO A 226 22.34 6.43 -7.67
C PRO A 226 23.39 5.80 -8.58
N ASN A 227 22.99 4.80 -9.36
CA ASN A 227 23.88 4.11 -10.31
C ASN A 227 25.20 3.63 -9.66
N PRO A 228 25.13 2.83 -8.58
CA PRO A 228 26.28 2.51 -7.76
C PRO A 228 27.30 1.62 -8.50
N PRO A 229 28.61 1.86 -8.37
CA PRO A 229 29.60 0.84 -8.68
C PRO A 229 29.52 -0.26 -7.62
N TRP A 230 29.75 -1.51 -8.00
CA TRP A 230 29.83 -2.63 -7.06
C TRP A 230 31.30 -2.93 -6.69
N TYR A 231 31.62 -2.77 -5.42
CA TYR A 231 32.91 -3.15 -4.86
C TYR A 231 32.91 -4.65 -4.53
N SER A 232 33.23 -5.47 -5.53
CA SER A 232 33.26 -6.93 -5.42
C SER A 232 34.61 -7.43 -4.91
N PRO A 233 34.75 -8.69 -4.44
CA PRO A 233 36.01 -9.30 -4.10
C PRO A 233 37.02 -9.34 -5.28
N GLN A 234 36.54 -9.27 -6.52
CA GLN A 234 37.37 -9.30 -7.72
C GLN A 234 37.70 -7.88 -8.26
N GLY A 235 37.29 -6.84 -7.56
CA GLY A 235 37.55 -5.46 -7.93
C GLY A 235 36.28 -4.63 -8.12
N VAL A 236 36.43 -3.40 -8.58
CA VAL A 236 35.33 -2.46 -8.79
C VAL A 236 34.63 -2.75 -10.13
N ILE A 237 33.35 -3.02 -10.07
CA ILE A 237 32.49 -3.25 -11.25
C ILE A 237 31.60 -2.01 -11.43
N PRO A 238 31.76 -1.25 -12.53
CA PRO A 238 31.00 -0.02 -12.71
C PRO A 238 29.50 -0.28 -12.96
N TYR A 239 28.68 0.74 -12.73
CA TYR A 239 27.27 0.72 -13.12
C TYR A 239 27.15 0.48 -14.63
N GLY A 240 26.18 -0.32 -15.05
CA GLY A 240 25.94 -0.71 -16.45
C GLY A 240 26.74 -1.93 -16.92
N ASP A 241 27.74 -2.42 -16.15
CA ASP A 241 28.37 -3.72 -16.42
C ASP A 241 27.39 -4.85 -16.04
N PRO A 242 27.19 -5.86 -16.90
CA PRO A 242 26.28 -6.99 -16.61
C PRO A 242 26.62 -7.77 -15.32
N ARG A 243 27.85 -7.68 -14.85
CA ARG A 243 28.31 -8.30 -13.58
C ARG A 243 27.91 -7.49 -12.35
N ASN A 244 27.48 -6.22 -12.52
CA ASN A 244 27.08 -5.39 -11.37
C ASN A 244 25.69 -5.81 -10.87
N ILE A 245 25.65 -6.37 -9.67
CA ILE A 245 24.44 -6.93 -9.07
C ILE A 245 23.58 -5.91 -8.31
N LEU A 246 24.05 -4.66 -8.13
CA LEU A 246 23.41 -3.66 -7.27
C LEU A 246 22.25 -2.93 -7.94
N GLY A 247 22.08 -3.08 -9.26
CA GLY A 247 21.04 -2.39 -9.98
C GLY A 247 21.19 -0.86 -9.96
N THR A 248 20.08 -0.13 -9.94
CA THR A 248 20.05 1.32 -10.17
C THR A 248 20.26 2.18 -8.92
N ARG A 249 20.10 1.62 -7.71
CA ARG A 249 20.22 2.36 -6.44
C ARG A 249 20.90 1.51 -5.38
N TRP A 250 21.60 2.19 -4.48
CA TRP A 250 22.16 1.66 -3.25
C TRP A 250 21.80 2.56 -2.07
N MET A 251 21.29 1.97 -0.99
CA MET A 251 21.06 2.60 0.31
C MET A 251 21.80 1.76 1.37
N GLY A 252 23.01 2.20 1.77
CA GLY A 252 23.86 1.49 2.72
C GLY A 252 23.45 1.74 4.16
N PHE A 253 23.58 0.69 4.98
CA PHE A 253 23.34 0.75 6.42
C PHE A 253 24.59 1.26 7.17
N ASP A 254 24.42 1.63 8.45
CA ASP A 254 25.50 1.84 9.41
C ASP A 254 26.26 0.55 9.77
N LYS A 255 25.82 -0.60 9.23
CA LYS A 255 26.55 -1.87 9.21
C LYS A 255 27.25 -2.04 7.87
N ALA A 256 28.59 -2.00 7.88
CA ALA A 256 29.41 -2.08 6.66
C ALA A 256 29.09 -3.32 5.81
N GLY A 257 28.92 -3.13 4.51
CA GLY A 257 28.64 -4.18 3.53
C GLY A 257 27.17 -4.58 3.42
N TYR A 258 26.27 -3.99 4.22
CA TYR A 258 24.83 -4.26 4.17
C TYR A 258 24.04 -3.04 3.71
N GLY A 259 22.93 -3.28 3.06
CA GLY A 259 22.07 -2.22 2.56
C GLY A 259 20.90 -2.76 1.75
N ILE A 260 20.13 -1.82 1.21
CA ILE A 260 19.03 -2.05 0.27
C ILE A 260 19.52 -1.62 -1.12
N HIS A 261 19.28 -2.46 -2.15
CA HIS A 261 19.73 -2.16 -3.50
C HIS A 261 18.80 -2.75 -4.57
N GLY A 262 18.98 -2.32 -5.82
CA GLY A 262 18.26 -2.83 -6.96
C GLY A 262 18.70 -4.23 -7.38
N SER A 263 18.40 -4.63 -8.59
CA SER A 263 18.69 -5.97 -9.09
C SER A 263 19.12 -5.96 -10.54
N SER A 264 20.09 -6.83 -10.88
CA SER A 264 20.35 -7.28 -12.25
C SER A 264 19.50 -8.50 -12.62
N ASP A 265 18.88 -9.17 -11.65
CA ASP A 265 18.03 -10.36 -11.82
C ASP A 265 16.75 -10.24 -10.98
N PRO A 266 15.66 -9.72 -11.57
CA PRO A 266 14.36 -9.59 -10.89
C PRO A 266 13.71 -10.92 -10.51
N SER A 267 14.07 -12.04 -11.15
CA SER A 267 13.46 -13.35 -10.89
C SER A 267 13.74 -13.89 -9.47
N THR A 268 14.71 -13.28 -8.78
CA THR A 268 15.11 -13.66 -7.42
C THR A 268 14.31 -12.96 -6.32
N ILE A 269 13.46 -12.00 -6.67
CA ILE A 269 12.60 -11.29 -5.70
C ILE A 269 11.62 -12.29 -5.06
N GLY A 270 11.41 -12.18 -3.75
CA GLY A 270 10.63 -13.12 -2.94
C GLY A 270 11.43 -14.32 -2.41
N GLN A 271 12.76 -14.36 -2.64
CA GLN A 271 13.61 -15.49 -2.25
C GLN A 271 14.72 -15.07 -1.28
N GLN A 272 15.25 -16.03 -0.53
CA GLN A 272 16.42 -15.86 0.33
C GLN A 272 17.68 -16.31 -0.43
N VAL A 273 18.29 -15.42 -1.21
CA VAL A 273 19.38 -15.76 -2.14
C VAL A 273 20.57 -14.80 -2.15
N THR A 274 20.48 -13.66 -1.43
CA THR A 274 21.57 -12.67 -1.40
C THR A 274 22.67 -13.07 -0.40
N ALA A 275 23.77 -12.35 -0.40
CA ALA A 275 24.83 -12.50 0.60
C ALA A 275 24.50 -11.81 1.94
N GLY A 276 23.27 -11.27 2.10
CA GLY A 276 22.80 -10.61 3.31
C GLY A 276 22.19 -9.22 3.08
N CYS A 277 22.33 -8.63 1.89
CA CYS A 277 21.64 -7.39 1.53
C CYS A 277 20.16 -7.64 1.22
N VAL A 278 19.39 -6.58 1.27
CA VAL A 278 17.98 -6.54 0.83
C VAL A 278 17.94 -6.11 -0.63
N ARG A 279 17.50 -7.01 -1.52
CA ARG A 279 17.42 -6.75 -2.95
C ARG A 279 15.98 -6.46 -3.36
N MET A 280 15.78 -5.44 -4.19
CA MET A 280 14.50 -5.00 -4.73
C MET A 280 14.51 -5.01 -6.26
N ASN A 281 13.34 -4.96 -6.89
CA ASN A 281 13.25 -4.54 -8.29
C ASN A 281 13.80 -3.12 -8.46
N ASN A 282 14.33 -2.81 -9.63
CA ASN A 282 14.89 -1.47 -9.87
C ASN A 282 13.83 -0.36 -9.74
N SER A 283 12.63 -0.57 -10.26
CA SER A 283 11.52 0.39 -10.09
C SER A 283 11.17 0.64 -8.63
N ASP A 284 11.16 -0.41 -7.82
CA ASP A 284 10.77 -0.33 -6.41
C ASP A 284 11.85 0.37 -5.57
N VAL A 285 13.13 0.05 -5.82
CA VAL A 285 14.23 0.71 -5.10
C VAL A 285 14.39 2.18 -5.53
N GLU A 286 14.07 2.52 -6.77
CA GLU A 286 14.05 3.92 -7.24
C GLU A 286 12.97 4.72 -6.53
N GLU A 287 11.75 4.16 -6.41
CA GLU A 287 10.66 4.76 -5.66
C GLU A 287 11.02 4.91 -4.18
N LEU A 288 11.55 3.86 -3.55
CA LEU A 288 11.97 3.88 -2.15
C LEU A 288 13.11 4.90 -1.92
N PHE A 289 14.08 4.96 -2.83
CA PHE A 289 15.18 5.91 -2.79
C PHE A 289 14.68 7.35 -2.82
N ASP A 290 13.71 7.68 -3.64
CA ASP A 290 13.17 9.02 -3.71
C ASP A 290 12.43 9.46 -2.44
N ILE A 291 11.96 8.50 -1.63
CA ILE A 291 11.20 8.75 -0.38
C ILE A 291 12.11 8.75 0.85
N VAL A 292 12.98 7.75 0.99
CA VAL A 292 13.70 7.44 2.23
C VAL A 292 15.02 8.24 2.31
N PRO A 293 15.17 9.15 3.29
CA PRO A 293 16.37 9.98 3.42
C PRO A 293 17.54 9.24 4.11
N MET A 294 18.70 9.88 4.10
CA MET A 294 19.79 9.52 5.02
C MET A 294 19.33 9.69 6.48
N GLY A 295 19.81 8.81 7.35
CA GLY A 295 19.41 8.73 8.75
C GLY A 295 18.05 8.06 8.99
N ALA A 296 17.36 7.60 7.95
CA ALA A 296 16.12 6.83 8.12
C ALA A 296 16.41 5.49 8.81
N GLU A 297 15.51 5.10 9.72
CA GLU A 297 15.59 3.84 10.44
C GLU A 297 15.16 2.66 9.56
N VAL A 298 15.91 1.58 9.63
CA VAL A 298 15.62 0.29 8.98
C VAL A 298 15.66 -0.80 10.04
N THR A 299 14.52 -1.36 10.39
CA THR A 299 14.42 -2.50 11.30
C THR A 299 14.29 -3.78 10.50
N VAL A 300 15.20 -4.74 10.73
CA VAL A 300 15.14 -6.09 10.13
C VAL A 300 14.67 -7.08 11.19
N VAL A 301 13.63 -7.82 10.89
CA VAL A 301 13.04 -8.88 11.72
C VAL A 301 13.06 -10.22 10.99
N ASP A 302 12.94 -11.31 11.79
CA ASP A 302 12.77 -12.68 11.26
C ASP A 302 11.33 -12.95 10.87
#